data_86ed0ab71b0ec16bd5ebd9d0e575eae5
#
_entry.id   86ed0ab71b0ec16bd5ebd9d0e575eae5
#
_cell.length_a   1.000
_cell.length_b   1.000
_cell.length_c   1.000
_cell.angle_alpha   90.00
_cell.angle_beta   90.00
_cell.angle_gamma   90.00
#
_symmetry.space_group_name_H-M   'P 1'
#
loop_
_entity.id
_entity.type
_entity.pdbx_description
1 polymer ?
#
loop_
_entity_poly.entity_id
_entity_poly.type
_entity_poly.pdbx_seq_one_letter_code
_entity_poly.pdbx_strand_id
1 'polypeptide(L)'
;MRVSIADALGRASARLSEAGCDTPRLDAELLLAEALGVDRERLVLDAAEPLGEGASERFDALLARRAAREPVAYILGRKEFRRITLAVDPRVLIPRPETERLVEVGLTVPPGARVIDVGTGSGAVALALKHERPDLTVLGVDLSADALEVARANAARLGLDVDFVLGDLLNGVEGPVDGVLANLPYVAEGVGLAPEISRYEPPAALFGGPDGLDVIRRLVAMAKGVPVIAMEVGLPQAVSTLLERAGFESIEVLRDLADHERVVVARG
;
A
#
# COMPACT_ATOMS: atom_id res chain seq x y z
N MET A 1 25.34 -33.96 -3.16
CA MET A 1 24.79 -33.47 -4.45
C MET A 1 24.36 -32.03 -4.22
N ARG A 2 24.81 -31.06 -5.04
CA ARG A 2 24.34 -29.67 -4.93
C ARG A 2 22.89 -29.60 -5.44
N VAL A 3 22.03 -28.91 -4.70
CA VAL A 3 20.62 -28.73 -5.04
C VAL A 3 20.53 -27.76 -6.21
N SER A 4 19.73 -28.07 -7.24
CA SER A 4 19.49 -27.13 -8.35
C SER A 4 18.54 -26.01 -7.92
N ILE A 5 18.53 -24.90 -8.68
CA ILE A 5 17.58 -23.79 -8.49
C ILE A 5 16.14 -24.32 -8.57
N ALA A 6 15.81 -25.18 -9.54
CA ALA A 6 14.49 -25.79 -9.68
C ALA A 6 14.09 -26.63 -8.47
N ASP A 7 15.01 -27.45 -7.94
CA ASP A 7 14.74 -28.27 -6.75
C ASP A 7 14.56 -27.41 -5.49
N ALA A 8 15.37 -26.35 -5.34
CA ALA A 8 15.23 -25.40 -4.24
C ALA A 8 13.86 -24.71 -4.26
N LEU A 9 13.43 -24.22 -5.42
CA LEU A 9 12.11 -23.62 -5.59
C LEU A 9 10.97 -24.61 -5.32
N GLY A 10 11.08 -25.86 -5.76
CA GLY A 10 10.08 -26.89 -5.50
C GLY A 10 9.89 -27.15 -4.02
N ARG A 11 11.00 -27.34 -3.27
CA ARG A 11 11.00 -27.54 -1.81
C ARG A 11 10.46 -26.33 -1.07
N ALA A 12 10.89 -25.13 -1.46
CA ALA A 12 10.43 -23.88 -0.83
C ALA A 12 8.94 -23.66 -1.03
N SER A 13 8.44 -23.87 -2.26
CA SER A 13 7.02 -23.77 -2.57
C SER A 13 6.17 -24.73 -1.73
N ALA A 14 6.62 -25.99 -1.58
CA ALA A 14 5.93 -26.97 -0.74
C ALA A 14 5.89 -26.51 0.73
N ARG A 15 7.04 -26.08 1.29
CA ARG A 15 7.14 -25.56 2.66
C ARG A 15 6.24 -24.36 2.93
N LEU A 16 6.16 -23.41 1.98
CA LEU A 16 5.31 -22.23 2.11
C LEU A 16 3.82 -22.60 1.97
N SER A 17 3.49 -23.58 1.13
CA SER A 17 2.12 -24.13 1.02
C SER A 17 1.69 -24.78 2.34
N GLU A 18 2.54 -25.60 2.95
CA GLU A 18 2.29 -26.21 4.27
C GLU A 18 2.13 -25.14 5.38
N ALA A 19 2.85 -24.03 5.27
CA ALA A 19 2.71 -22.88 6.18
C ALA A 19 1.42 -22.05 5.92
N GLY A 20 0.64 -22.38 4.88
CA GLY A 20 -0.61 -21.73 4.53
C GLY A 20 -0.43 -20.39 3.80
N CYS A 21 0.70 -20.13 3.15
CA CYS A 21 0.90 -18.95 2.33
C CYS A 21 0.05 -19.03 1.04
N ASP A 22 -0.57 -17.92 0.63
CA ASP A 22 -1.52 -17.89 -0.49
C ASP A 22 -0.83 -18.02 -1.86
N THR A 23 0.41 -17.52 -1.99
CA THR A 23 1.19 -17.50 -3.23
C THR A 23 2.55 -18.20 -3.09
N PRO A 24 2.59 -19.49 -2.65
CA PRO A 24 3.82 -20.13 -2.21
C PRO A 24 4.90 -20.21 -3.30
N ARG A 25 4.49 -20.40 -4.56
CA ARG A 25 5.44 -20.47 -5.67
C ARG A 25 6.03 -19.10 -6.00
N LEU A 26 5.19 -18.07 -6.08
CA LEU A 26 5.63 -16.70 -6.34
C LEU A 26 6.51 -16.18 -5.21
N ASP A 27 6.13 -16.44 -3.97
CA ASP A 27 6.90 -16.05 -2.79
C ASP A 27 8.29 -16.69 -2.81
N ALA A 28 8.38 -18.00 -3.10
CA ALA A 28 9.65 -18.70 -3.22
C ALA A 28 10.54 -18.12 -4.34
N GLU A 29 9.97 -17.79 -5.50
CA GLU A 29 10.69 -17.18 -6.61
C GLU A 29 11.25 -15.80 -6.24
N LEU A 30 10.45 -14.94 -5.61
CA LEU A 30 10.89 -13.61 -5.18
C LEU A 30 12.02 -13.69 -4.15
N LEU A 31 11.90 -14.58 -3.17
CA LEU A 31 12.92 -14.77 -2.13
C LEU A 31 14.21 -15.38 -2.68
N LEU A 32 14.12 -16.31 -3.63
CA LEU A 32 15.31 -16.90 -4.24
C LEU A 32 16.01 -15.91 -5.18
N ALA A 33 15.26 -15.14 -5.96
CA ALA A 33 15.81 -14.07 -6.78
C ALA A 33 16.59 -13.05 -5.95
N GLU A 34 16.02 -12.63 -4.80
CA GLU A 34 16.70 -11.77 -3.82
C GLU A 34 17.98 -12.40 -3.28
N ALA A 35 17.93 -13.68 -2.88
CA ALA A 35 19.09 -14.39 -2.34
C ALA A 35 20.23 -14.53 -3.36
N LEU A 36 19.90 -14.63 -4.63
CA LEU A 36 20.85 -14.71 -5.75
C LEU A 36 21.30 -13.32 -6.26
N GLY A 37 20.55 -12.26 -5.97
CA GLY A 37 20.78 -10.90 -6.51
C GLY A 37 20.51 -10.83 -8.01
N VAL A 38 19.48 -11.53 -8.50
CA VAL A 38 19.08 -11.59 -9.92
C VAL A 38 17.59 -11.28 -10.09
N ASP A 39 17.18 -10.99 -11.32
CA ASP A 39 15.78 -10.86 -11.67
C ASP A 39 15.08 -12.24 -11.70
N ARG A 40 13.79 -12.28 -11.42
CA ARG A 40 13.02 -13.51 -11.30
C ARG A 40 13.04 -14.36 -12.58
N GLU A 41 13.06 -13.71 -13.76
CA GLU A 41 13.12 -14.37 -15.06
C GLU A 41 14.40 -15.22 -15.20
N ARG A 42 15.46 -14.80 -14.54
CA ARG A 42 16.75 -15.52 -14.55
C ARG A 42 16.64 -16.90 -13.90
N LEU A 43 15.76 -17.08 -12.92
CA LEU A 43 15.53 -18.38 -12.26
C LEU A 43 15.02 -19.45 -13.22
N VAL A 44 14.30 -19.07 -14.28
CA VAL A 44 13.81 -19.99 -15.30
C VAL A 44 14.94 -20.41 -16.23
N LEU A 45 15.79 -19.47 -16.63
CA LEU A 45 16.94 -19.73 -17.51
C LEU A 45 17.98 -20.61 -16.84
N ASP A 46 18.23 -20.38 -15.56
CA ASP A 46 19.28 -21.04 -14.79
C ASP A 46 18.72 -22.20 -13.93
N ALA A 47 17.53 -22.72 -14.23
CA ALA A 47 16.79 -23.68 -13.40
C ALA A 47 17.59 -24.96 -13.07
N ALA A 48 18.44 -25.43 -13.97
CA ALA A 48 19.30 -26.61 -13.79
C ALA A 48 20.62 -26.32 -13.07
N GLU A 49 20.97 -25.03 -12.91
CA GLU A 49 22.21 -24.63 -12.27
C GLU A 49 22.20 -24.96 -10.77
N PRO A 50 23.36 -25.31 -10.20
CA PRO A 50 23.44 -25.59 -8.77
C PRO A 50 23.34 -24.31 -7.96
N LEU A 51 22.53 -24.32 -6.91
CA LEU A 51 22.48 -23.23 -5.94
C LEU A 51 23.78 -23.19 -5.12
N GLY A 52 24.47 -22.06 -5.17
CA GLY A 52 25.70 -21.84 -4.40
C GLY A 52 25.43 -21.80 -2.91
N GLU A 53 26.40 -22.24 -2.08
CA GLU A 53 26.23 -22.40 -0.64
C GLU A 53 25.78 -21.09 0.05
N GLY A 54 26.47 -19.98 -0.19
CA GLY A 54 26.08 -18.69 0.41
C GLY A 54 24.71 -18.15 -0.07
N ALA A 55 24.27 -18.49 -1.28
CA ALA A 55 22.91 -18.16 -1.75
C ALA A 55 21.87 -19.06 -1.08
N SER A 56 22.19 -20.34 -0.87
CA SER A 56 21.32 -21.27 -0.14
C SER A 56 21.06 -20.79 1.28
N GLU A 57 22.10 -20.40 2.01
CA GLU A 57 21.97 -19.90 3.39
C GLU A 57 21.10 -18.64 3.47
N ARG A 58 21.34 -17.67 2.56
CA ARG A 58 20.51 -16.46 2.47
C ARG A 58 19.06 -16.80 2.16
N PHE A 59 18.83 -17.68 1.18
CA PHE A 59 17.50 -18.12 0.81
C PHE A 59 16.77 -18.82 1.97
N ASP A 60 17.43 -19.72 2.67
CA ASP A 60 16.85 -20.43 3.81
C ASP A 60 16.45 -19.47 4.94
N ALA A 61 17.24 -18.42 5.18
CA ALA A 61 16.90 -17.39 6.16
C ALA A 61 15.66 -16.60 5.76
N LEU A 62 15.56 -16.15 4.48
CA LEU A 62 14.38 -15.45 3.97
C LEU A 62 13.14 -16.35 3.97
N LEU A 63 13.30 -17.60 3.55
CA LEU A 63 12.23 -18.61 3.52
C LEU A 63 11.69 -18.92 4.93
N ALA A 64 12.55 -18.95 5.96
CA ALA A 64 12.11 -19.15 7.33
C ALA A 64 11.22 -18.01 7.83
N ARG A 65 11.55 -16.76 7.51
CA ARG A 65 10.71 -15.58 7.80
C ARG A 65 9.35 -15.70 7.13
N ARG A 66 9.30 -16.05 5.84
CA ARG A 66 8.05 -16.20 5.10
C ARG A 66 7.21 -17.37 5.63
N ALA A 67 7.82 -18.50 5.95
CA ALA A 67 7.13 -19.63 6.57
C ALA A 67 6.53 -19.28 7.97
N ALA A 68 7.11 -18.30 8.68
CA ALA A 68 6.52 -17.70 9.87
C ALA A 68 5.40 -16.69 9.56
N ARG A 69 4.98 -16.58 8.29
CA ARG A 69 3.91 -15.71 7.76
C ARG A 69 4.30 -14.22 7.71
N GLU A 70 5.59 -13.87 7.75
CA GLU A 70 6.02 -12.50 7.50
C GLU A 70 5.75 -12.12 6.03
N PRO A 71 5.19 -10.93 5.73
CA PRO A 71 4.93 -10.50 4.36
C PRO A 71 6.21 -10.41 3.53
N VAL A 72 6.16 -10.88 2.27
CA VAL A 72 7.31 -10.82 1.36
C VAL A 72 7.83 -9.39 1.19
N ALA A 73 6.94 -8.39 1.14
CA ALA A 73 7.34 -6.99 1.02
C ALA A 73 8.21 -6.52 2.19
N TYR A 74 7.91 -6.95 3.43
CA TYR A 74 8.74 -6.63 4.60
C TYR A 74 10.03 -7.43 4.63
N ILE A 75 9.99 -8.68 4.17
CA ILE A 75 11.20 -9.51 4.05
C ILE A 75 12.19 -8.86 3.08
N LEU A 76 11.70 -8.35 1.95
CA LEU A 76 12.51 -7.70 0.92
C LEU A 76 12.77 -6.21 1.20
N GLY A 77 12.04 -5.61 2.16
CA GLY A 77 12.14 -4.19 2.49
C GLY A 77 11.61 -3.25 1.41
N ARG A 78 10.88 -3.77 0.42
CA ARG A 78 10.36 -2.97 -0.70
C ARG A 78 9.05 -3.49 -1.27
N LYS A 79 8.29 -2.57 -1.89
CA LYS A 79 7.06 -2.84 -2.61
C LYS A 79 6.98 -1.98 -3.86
N GLU A 80 6.67 -2.59 -4.99
CA GLU A 80 6.32 -1.87 -6.21
C GLU A 80 4.89 -1.32 -6.10
N PHE A 81 4.72 -0.09 -6.54
CA PHE A 81 3.44 0.59 -6.60
C PHE A 81 3.44 1.52 -7.82
N ARG A 82 2.53 1.27 -8.78
CA ARG A 82 2.52 1.95 -10.09
C ARG A 82 3.90 1.91 -10.76
N ARG A 83 4.53 3.07 -10.92
CA ARG A 83 5.82 3.24 -11.62
C ARG A 83 7.00 3.49 -10.66
N ILE A 84 6.79 3.32 -9.37
CA ILE A 84 7.81 3.56 -8.35
C ILE A 84 7.98 2.33 -7.46
N THR A 85 9.15 2.17 -6.89
CA THR A 85 9.44 1.18 -5.84
C THR A 85 9.58 1.90 -4.52
N LEU A 86 8.84 1.49 -3.51
CA LEU A 86 8.84 2.08 -2.16
C LEU A 86 9.58 1.19 -1.19
N ALA A 87 10.34 1.78 -0.28
CA ALA A 87 10.78 1.09 0.93
C ALA A 87 9.57 0.91 1.86
N VAL A 88 9.44 -0.28 2.44
CA VAL A 88 8.37 -0.62 3.38
C VAL A 88 8.92 -1.47 4.52
N ASP A 89 8.41 -1.24 5.72
CA ASP A 89 8.69 -2.01 6.91
C ASP A 89 7.46 -1.99 7.86
N PRO A 90 7.48 -2.66 9.03
CA PRO A 90 6.32 -2.76 9.91
C PRO A 90 5.76 -1.43 10.45
N ARG A 91 6.35 -0.29 10.16
CA ARG A 91 5.84 1.05 10.51
C ARG A 91 4.72 1.53 9.59
N VAL A 92 4.57 0.92 8.40
CA VAL A 92 3.62 1.35 7.36
C VAL A 92 2.83 0.18 6.79
N LEU A 93 1.58 0.44 6.40
CA LEU A 93 0.79 -0.51 5.61
C LEU A 93 1.52 -0.81 4.29
N ILE A 94 1.57 -2.07 3.88
CA ILE A 94 2.09 -2.44 2.57
C ILE A 94 1.14 -1.89 1.49
N PRO A 95 1.60 -1.06 0.54
CA PRO A 95 0.75 -0.55 -0.54
C PRO A 95 0.03 -1.66 -1.31
N ARG A 96 -1.28 -1.50 -1.49
CA ARG A 96 -2.15 -2.47 -2.17
C ARG A 96 -2.38 -2.08 -3.62
N PRO A 97 -2.56 -3.04 -4.54
CA PRO A 97 -2.86 -2.72 -5.94
C PRO A 97 -4.15 -1.89 -6.12
N GLU A 98 -5.15 -2.12 -5.28
CA GLU A 98 -6.44 -1.41 -5.29
C GLU A 98 -6.26 0.08 -5.04
N THR A 99 -5.27 0.44 -4.20
CA THR A 99 -4.94 1.83 -3.85
C THR A 99 -4.44 2.64 -5.05
N GLU A 100 -3.98 1.99 -6.13
CA GLU A 100 -3.58 2.66 -7.37
C GLU A 100 -4.74 3.45 -8.01
N ARG A 101 -6.01 3.04 -7.75
CA ARG A 101 -7.21 3.79 -8.19
C ARG A 101 -7.28 5.20 -7.60
N LEU A 102 -6.79 5.42 -6.38
CA LEU A 102 -6.71 6.77 -5.81
C LEU A 102 -5.78 7.67 -6.63
N VAL A 103 -4.64 7.13 -7.06
CA VAL A 103 -3.72 7.87 -7.92
C VAL A 103 -4.40 8.22 -9.26
N GLU A 104 -5.13 7.27 -9.87
CA GLU A 104 -5.86 7.52 -11.12
C GLU A 104 -6.86 8.66 -10.97
N VAL A 105 -7.58 8.75 -9.85
CA VAL A 105 -8.45 9.91 -9.57
C VAL A 105 -7.62 11.19 -9.44
N GLY A 106 -6.52 11.15 -8.70
CA GLY A 106 -5.60 12.28 -8.57
C GLY A 106 -5.02 12.79 -9.89
N LEU A 107 -4.85 11.90 -10.89
CA LEU A 107 -4.40 12.30 -12.23
C LEU A 107 -5.42 13.19 -12.98
N THR A 108 -6.69 13.16 -12.59
CA THR A 108 -7.77 13.92 -13.25
C THR A 108 -7.97 15.33 -12.72
N VAL A 109 -7.30 15.71 -11.63
CA VAL A 109 -7.43 17.07 -11.07
C VAL A 109 -6.81 18.13 -12.01
N PRO A 110 -7.24 19.39 -11.92
CA PRO A 110 -6.71 20.46 -12.76
C PRO A 110 -5.19 20.62 -12.65
N PRO A 111 -4.52 21.19 -13.68
CA PRO A 111 -3.11 21.51 -13.60
C PRO A 111 -2.80 22.47 -12.45
N GLY A 112 -1.71 22.21 -11.72
CA GLY A 112 -1.29 23.01 -10.58
C GLY A 112 -2.12 22.84 -9.32
N ALA A 113 -3.10 21.92 -9.31
CA ALA A 113 -3.95 21.65 -8.15
C ALA A 113 -3.15 21.22 -6.92
N ARG A 114 -3.71 21.54 -5.75
CA ARG A 114 -3.18 21.08 -4.45
C ARG A 114 -3.96 19.86 -3.95
N VAL A 115 -3.26 18.74 -3.82
CA VAL A 115 -3.83 17.45 -3.42
C VAL A 115 -3.24 16.99 -2.09
N ILE A 116 -4.12 16.53 -1.20
CA ILE A 116 -3.74 15.99 0.11
C ILE A 116 -3.93 14.48 0.10
N ASP A 117 -2.88 13.73 0.41
CA ASP A 117 -2.93 12.29 0.68
C ASP A 117 -3.04 12.08 2.19
N VAL A 118 -4.22 11.68 2.65
CA VAL A 118 -4.56 11.54 4.08
C VAL A 118 -4.40 10.09 4.52
N GLY A 119 -3.59 9.87 5.56
CA GLY A 119 -3.12 8.53 5.93
C GLY A 119 -2.06 8.04 4.95
N THR A 120 -1.08 8.90 4.65
CA THR A 120 -0.12 8.68 3.56
C THR A 120 0.76 7.42 3.72
N GLY A 121 0.93 6.93 4.95
CA GLY A 121 1.71 5.73 5.25
C GLY A 121 3.15 5.80 4.71
N SER A 122 3.49 4.92 3.77
CA SER A 122 4.79 4.92 3.09
C SER A 122 4.97 6.05 2.07
N GLY A 123 3.96 6.90 1.88
CA GLY A 123 3.90 7.93 0.84
C GLY A 123 3.43 7.39 -0.52
N ALA A 124 2.82 6.22 -0.57
CA ALA A 124 2.54 5.52 -1.84
C ALA A 124 1.71 6.35 -2.81
N VAL A 125 0.57 6.89 -2.37
CA VAL A 125 -0.33 7.69 -3.22
C VAL A 125 0.32 9.05 -3.53
N ALA A 126 0.82 9.75 -2.51
CA ALA A 126 1.44 11.07 -2.69
C ALA A 126 2.63 11.04 -3.67
N LEU A 127 3.54 10.06 -3.50
CA LEU A 127 4.75 9.96 -4.31
C LEU A 127 4.45 9.48 -5.73
N ALA A 128 3.55 8.50 -5.90
CA ALA A 128 3.14 8.06 -7.24
C ALA A 128 2.44 9.20 -8.00
N LEU A 129 1.55 9.93 -7.34
CA LEU A 129 0.89 11.09 -7.95
C LEU A 129 1.89 12.17 -8.35
N LYS A 130 2.82 12.55 -7.46
CA LYS A 130 3.85 13.55 -7.76
C LYS A 130 4.79 13.11 -8.88
N HIS A 131 5.11 11.81 -8.94
CA HIS A 131 5.94 11.24 -10.00
C HIS A 131 5.27 11.37 -11.39
N GLU A 132 3.96 11.11 -11.47
CA GLU A 132 3.20 11.15 -12.72
C GLU A 132 2.67 12.56 -13.08
N ARG A 133 2.49 13.42 -12.07
CA ARG A 133 2.01 14.82 -12.19
C ARG A 133 2.93 15.78 -11.42
N PRO A 134 4.12 16.08 -11.96
CA PRO A 134 5.09 16.97 -11.30
C PRO A 134 4.57 18.41 -11.09
N ASP A 135 3.55 18.81 -11.85
CA ASP A 135 2.88 20.10 -11.75
C ASP A 135 2.04 20.29 -10.49
N LEU A 136 1.61 19.19 -9.84
CA LEU A 136 0.77 19.25 -8.66
C LEU A 136 1.57 19.63 -7.41
N THR A 137 0.90 20.34 -6.50
CA THR A 137 1.36 20.48 -5.11
C THR A 137 0.76 19.34 -4.29
N VAL A 138 1.59 18.41 -3.84
CA VAL A 138 1.14 17.23 -3.08
C VAL A 138 1.64 17.32 -1.65
N LEU A 139 0.74 17.10 -0.69
CA LEU A 139 1.03 17.01 0.74
C LEU A 139 0.56 15.65 1.27
N GLY A 140 1.44 14.90 1.92
CA GLY A 140 1.08 13.70 2.67
C GLY A 140 0.84 14.05 4.14
N VAL A 141 -0.26 13.56 4.71
CA VAL A 141 -0.57 13.72 6.14
C VAL A 141 -0.72 12.35 6.77
N ASP A 142 -0.11 12.13 7.93
CA ASP A 142 -0.28 10.91 8.71
C ASP A 142 -0.27 11.22 10.21
N LEU A 143 -0.97 10.40 10.97
CA LEU A 143 -1.00 10.46 12.43
C LEU A 143 0.27 9.86 13.05
N SER A 144 0.96 8.99 12.32
CA SER A 144 2.17 8.27 12.74
C SER A 144 3.44 9.01 12.31
N ALA A 145 4.23 9.47 13.28
CA ALA A 145 5.54 10.03 13.00
C ALA A 145 6.49 9.02 12.35
N ASP A 146 6.40 7.73 12.74
CA ASP A 146 7.21 6.64 12.19
C ASP A 146 6.85 6.36 10.71
N ALA A 147 5.57 6.44 10.35
CA ALA A 147 5.15 6.32 8.96
C ALA A 147 5.70 7.47 8.11
N LEU A 148 5.66 8.70 8.64
CA LEU A 148 6.21 9.87 7.96
C LEU A 148 7.73 9.81 7.78
N GLU A 149 8.47 9.14 8.66
CA GLU A 149 9.90 8.87 8.44
C GLU A 149 10.12 8.00 7.20
N VAL A 150 9.31 6.94 7.05
CA VAL A 150 9.36 6.06 5.86
C VAL A 150 8.99 6.84 4.60
N ALA A 151 7.91 7.65 4.64
CA ALA A 151 7.46 8.46 3.50
C ALA A 151 8.53 9.46 3.06
N ARG A 152 9.15 10.19 4.01
CA ARG A 152 10.25 11.14 3.72
C ARG A 152 11.48 10.44 3.15
N ALA A 153 11.85 9.27 3.68
CA ALA A 153 12.95 8.47 3.13
C ALA A 153 12.67 8.01 1.70
N ASN A 154 11.42 7.62 1.40
CA ASN A 154 10.99 7.28 0.04
C ASN A 154 11.04 8.49 -0.90
N ALA A 155 10.55 9.66 -0.47
CA ALA A 155 10.63 10.90 -1.25
C ALA A 155 12.07 11.27 -1.61
N ALA A 156 12.96 11.26 -0.61
CA ALA A 156 14.37 11.55 -0.80
C ALA A 156 15.03 10.57 -1.77
N ARG A 157 14.77 9.27 -1.64
CA ARG A 157 15.31 8.23 -2.52
C ARG A 157 14.82 8.35 -3.96
N LEU A 158 13.57 8.78 -4.16
CA LEU A 158 12.96 8.97 -5.47
C LEU A 158 13.24 10.35 -6.07
N GLY A 159 13.80 11.29 -5.30
CA GLY A 159 14.04 12.67 -5.74
C GLY A 159 12.75 13.44 -5.99
N LEU A 160 11.68 13.14 -5.24
CA LEU A 160 10.37 13.75 -5.39
C LEU A 160 10.13 14.81 -4.31
N ASP A 161 9.69 16.00 -4.73
CA ASP A 161 9.35 17.12 -3.86
C ASP A 161 7.91 16.99 -3.35
N VAL A 162 7.75 16.32 -2.21
CA VAL A 162 6.48 16.13 -1.50
C VAL A 162 6.69 16.44 -0.03
N ASP A 163 5.86 17.33 0.51
CA ASP A 163 5.84 17.63 1.94
C ASP A 163 5.06 16.57 2.72
N PHE A 164 5.55 16.25 3.93
CA PHE A 164 4.90 15.30 4.84
C PHE A 164 4.74 15.91 6.23
N VAL A 165 3.50 15.97 6.71
CA VAL A 165 3.11 16.63 7.96
C VAL A 165 2.45 15.66 8.92
N LEU A 166 2.87 15.71 10.18
CA LEU A 166 2.20 15.00 11.27
C LEU A 166 0.88 15.69 11.55
N GLY A 167 -0.22 14.97 11.39
CA GLY A 167 -1.56 15.53 11.56
C GLY A 167 -2.64 14.46 11.66
N ASP A 168 -3.75 14.85 12.25
CA ASP A 168 -4.94 14.02 12.35
C ASP A 168 -5.93 14.43 11.26
N LEU A 169 -5.97 13.65 10.17
CA LEU A 169 -6.75 13.90 8.98
C LEU A 169 -6.39 15.26 8.33
N LEU A 170 -7.35 16.18 8.23
CA LEU A 170 -7.12 17.52 7.67
C LEU A 170 -6.86 18.59 8.73
N ASN A 171 -6.71 18.21 10.02
CA ASN A 171 -6.38 19.17 11.08
C ASN A 171 -5.00 19.81 10.83
N GLY A 172 -4.97 21.13 10.81
CA GLY A 172 -3.74 21.89 10.56
C GLY A 172 -3.33 21.99 9.09
N VAL A 173 -4.10 21.46 8.16
CA VAL A 173 -3.91 21.72 6.73
C VAL A 173 -4.47 23.10 6.42
N GLU A 174 -3.58 24.05 6.14
CA GLU A 174 -3.95 25.43 5.84
C GLU A 174 -4.06 25.66 4.32
N GLY A 175 -4.89 26.65 3.94
CA GLY A 175 -5.07 27.07 2.55
C GLY A 175 -6.03 26.21 1.74
N PRO A 176 -6.26 26.55 0.46
CA PRO A 176 -7.20 25.84 -0.40
C PRO A 176 -6.71 24.43 -0.72
N VAL A 177 -7.64 23.49 -0.81
CA VAL A 177 -7.42 22.09 -1.18
C VAL A 177 -8.31 21.77 -2.36
N ASP A 178 -7.73 21.29 -3.45
CA ASP A 178 -8.45 20.93 -4.68
C ASP A 178 -8.85 19.46 -4.73
N GLY A 179 -8.09 18.61 -4.00
CA GLY A 179 -8.37 17.18 -3.93
C GLY A 179 -7.90 16.53 -2.64
N VAL A 180 -8.67 15.59 -2.14
CA VAL A 180 -8.31 14.71 -1.01
C VAL A 180 -8.33 13.27 -1.48
N LEU A 181 -7.22 12.56 -1.30
CA LEU A 181 -7.09 11.13 -1.55
C LEU A 181 -6.83 10.45 -0.20
N ALA A 182 -7.48 9.31 0.06
CA ALA A 182 -7.31 8.65 1.35
C ALA A 182 -7.51 7.13 1.27
N ASN A 183 -6.54 6.39 1.79
CA ASN A 183 -6.71 4.98 2.16
C ASN A 183 -6.61 4.90 3.69
N LEU A 184 -7.73 5.09 4.35
CA LEU A 184 -7.83 5.11 5.82
C LEU A 184 -8.19 3.74 6.36
N PRO A 185 -7.92 3.46 7.65
CA PRO A 185 -8.34 2.21 8.28
C PRO A 185 -9.85 2.06 8.20
N TYR A 186 -10.29 0.93 7.60
CA TYR A 186 -11.71 0.64 7.37
C TYR A 186 -12.13 -0.77 7.82
N VAL A 187 -11.25 -1.53 8.44
CA VAL A 187 -11.59 -2.84 8.99
C VAL A 187 -12.36 -2.65 10.30
N ALA A 188 -13.52 -3.30 10.43
CA ALA A 188 -14.26 -3.29 11.67
C ALA A 188 -13.54 -4.10 12.76
N GLU A 189 -13.71 -3.69 14.02
CA GLU A 189 -13.15 -4.41 15.16
C GLU A 189 -13.70 -5.85 15.22
N GLY A 190 -12.84 -6.81 15.57
CA GLY A 190 -13.21 -8.22 15.68
C GLY A 190 -13.22 -9.00 14.38
N VAL A 191 -12.96 -8.37 13.24
CA VAL A 191 -12.77 -9.07 11.96
C VAL A 191 -11.45 -9.83 11.98
N GLY A 192 -11.49 -11.13 11.68
CA GLY A 192 -10.28 -11.95 11.53
C GLY A 192 -9.53 -11.59 10.25
N LEU A 193 -8.25 -11.27 10.39
CA LEU A 193 -7.34 -10.98 9.28
C LEU A 193 -6.32 -12.09 9.11
N ALA A 194 -5.82 -12.25 7.88
CA ALA A 194 -4.72 -13.18 7.60
C ALA A 194 -3.52 -12.90 8.51
N PRO A 195 -2.75 -13.94 8.89
CA PRO A 195 -1.61 -13.79 9.80
C PRO A 195 -0.57 -12.76 9.35
N GLU A 196 -0.36 -12.62 8.05
CA GLU A 196 0.52 -11.63 7.43
C GLU A 196 0.12 -10.21 7.83
N ILE A 197 -1.17 -9.94 7.84
CA ILE A 197 -1.73 -8.62 8.15
C ILE A 197 -1.77 -8.44 9.67
N SER A 198 -2.47 -9.35 10.36
CA SER A 198 -2.77 -9.19 11.79
C SER A 198 -1.56 -9.19 12.71
N ARG A 199 -0.44 -9.83 12.30
CA ARG A 199 0.78 -9.96 13.12
C ARG A 199 1.86 -8.96 12.78
N TYR A 200 1.87 -8.45 11.55
CA TYR A 200 3.01 -7.70 11.02
C TYR A 200 2.68 -6.28 10.61
N GLU A 201 1.46 -6.01 10.14
CA GLU A 201 1.09 -4.66 9.72
C GLU A 201 0.56 -3.82 10.90
N PRO A 202 0.77 -2.49 10.89
CA PRO A 202 0.41 -1.65 12.04
C PRO A 202 -1.11 -1.63 12.26
N PRO A 203 -1.61 -2.00 13.46
CA PRO A 203 -3.06 -2.06 13.73
C PRO A 203 -3.80 -0.73 13.50
N ALA A 204 -3.13 0.40 13.74
CA ALA A 204 -3.68 1.73 13.51
C ALA A 204 -3.98 2.04 12.03
N ALA A 205 -3.32 1.34 11.09
CA ALA A 205 -3.59 1.46 9.67
C ALA A 205 -4.69 0.50 9.18
N LEU A 206 -5.21 -0.38 10.04
CA LEU A 206 -6.18 -1.41 9.68
C LEU A 206 -7.57 -1.13 10.24
N PHE A 207 -7.68 -0.89 11.54
CA PHE A 207 -8.96 -0.85 12.25
C PHE A 207 -9.55 0.55 12.32
N GLY A 208 -10.74 0.72 11.73
CA GLY A 208 -11.51 1.96 11.66
C GLY A 208 -12.63 2.08 12.72
N GLY A 209 -12.51 1.37 13.85
CA GLY A 209 -13.50 1.34 14.92
C GLY A 209 -14.51 0.21 14.79
N PRO A 210 -15.59 0.21 15.59
CA PRO A 210 -16.54 -0.90 15.72
C PRO A 210 -17.17 -1.35 14.40
N ASP A 211 -17.45 -0.42 13.49
CA ASP A 211 -18.02 -0.71 12.17
C ASP A 211 -17.08 -0.37 10.99
N GLY A 212 -15.83 0.02 11.29
CA GLY A 212 -14.82 0.38 10.29
C GLY A 212 -15.01 1.76 9.65
N LEU A 213 -15.91 2.60 10.15
CA LEU A 213 -16.24 3.88 9.53
C LEU A 213 -15.88 5.12 10.36
N ASP A 214 -15.35 4.96 11.59
CA ASP A 214 -15.16 6.09 12.49
C ASP A 214 -14.20 7.15 11.92
N VAL A 215 -13.08 6.71 11.37
CA VAL A 215 -12.08 7.60 10.78
C VAL A 215 -12.60 8.24 9.49
N ILE A 216 -13.32 7.46 8.67
CA ILE A 216 -13.95 7.93 7.42
C ILE A 216 -15.00 8.99 7.69
N ARG A 217 -15.89 8.80 8.70
CA ARG A 217 -16.89 9.80 9.10
C ARG A 217 -16.25 11.13 9.47
N ARG A 218 -15.14 11.10 10.19
CA ARG A 218 -14.39 12.29 10.58
C ARG A 218 -13.80 12.99 9.36
N LEU A 219 -13.17 12.26 8.43
CA LEU A 219 -12.61 12.83 7.21
C LEU A 219 -13.72 13.49 6.37
N VAL A 220 -14.83 12.80 6.12
CA VAL A 220 -15.97 13.34 5.36
C VAL A 220 -16.52 14.64 5.97
N ALA A 221 -16.61 14.71 7.31
CA ALA A 221 -17.05 15.92 7.99
C ALA A 221 -16.09 17.11 7.80
N MET A 222 -14.77 16.85 7.71
CA MET A 222 -13.73 17.86 7.52
C MET A 222 -13.56 18.27 6.06
N ALA A 223 -13.86 17.38 5.10
CA ALA A 223 -13.65 17.58 3.67
C ALA A 223 -14.81 18.35 2.97
N LYS A 224 -15.75 18.92 3.73
CA LYS A 224 -16.85 19.72 3.15
C LYS A 224 -16.31 20.89 2.34
N GLY A 225 -16.80 20.99 1.09
CA GLY A 225 -16.37 22.06 0.16
C GLY A 225 -15.05 21.78 -0.56
N VAL A 226 -14.43 20.62 -0.36
CA VAL A 226 -13.31 20.16 -1.18
C VAL A 226 -13.87 19.75 -2.56
N PRO A 227 -13.30 20.24 -3.69
CA PRO A 227 -13.82 19.93 -5.02
C PRO A 227 -13.83 18.44 -5.36
N VAL A 228 -12.82 17.67 -4.91
CA VAL A 228 -12.73 16.22 -5.17
C VAL A 228 -12.26 15.50 -3.91
N ILE A 229 -12.98 14.45 -3.51
CA ILE A 229 -12.52 13.49 -2.51
C ILE A 229 -12.61 12.07 -3.08
N ALA A 230 -11.55 11.28 -2.90
CA ALA A 230 -11.55 9.85 -3.24
C ALA A 230 -11.03 9.04 -2.05
N MET A 231 -11.74 7.98 -1.72
CA MET A 231 -11.40 7.12 -0.57
C MET A 231 -11.47 5.64 -0.96
N GLU A 232 -10.41 4.89 -0.63
CA GLU A 232 -10.48 3.43 -0.60
C GLU A 232 -11.26 2.99 0.63
N VAL A 233 -12.22 2.06 0.46
CA VAL A 233 -13.18 1.71 1.50
C VAL A 233 -13.61 0.24 1.43
N GLY A 234 -14.02 -0.30 2.59
CA GLY A 234 -14.61 -1.63 2.69
C GLY A 234 -16.14 -1.65 2.47
N LEU A 235 -16.82 -0.51 2.66
CA LEU A 235 -18.28 -0.38 2.63
C LEU A 235 -18.70 0.80 1.71
N PRO A 236 -18.58 0.68 0.39
CA PRO A 236 -18.78 1.79 -0.56
C PRO A 236 -20.13 2.47 -0.44
N GLN A 237 -21.23 1.72 -0.29
CA GLN A 237 -22.60 2.26 -0.19
C GLN A 237 -22.79 3.10 1.06
N ALA A 238 -22.21 2.66 2.20
CA ALA A 238 -22.28 3.42 3.44
C ALA A 238 -21.50 4.75 3.32
N VAL A 239 -20.33 4.71 2.68
CA VAL A 239 -19.50 5.90 2.47
C VAL A 239 -20.15 6.85 1.46
N SER A 240 -20.75 6.34 0.39
CA SER A 240 -21.54 7.16 -0.56
C SER A 240 -22.64 7.93 0.15
N THR A 241 -23.41 7.26 1.04
CA THR A 241 -24.45 7.93 1.84
C THR A 241 -23.88 9.00 2.78
N LEU A 242 -22.68 8.79 3.35
CA LEU A 242 -22.02 9.81 4.18
C LEU A 242 -21.64 11.06 3.34
N LEU A 243 -21.15 10.86 2.14
CA LEU A 243 -20.77 11.94 1.22
C LEU A 243 -21.98 12.73 0.70
N GLU A 244 -23.08 12.04 0.34
CA GLU A 244 -24.36 12.70 0.00
C GLU A 244 -24.85 13.61 1.12
N ARG A 245 -24.86 13.10 2.36
CA ARG A 245 -25.26 13.88 3.55
C ARG A 245 -24.29 15.04 3.86
N ALA A 246 -23.05 14.95 3.43
CA ALA A 246 -22.06 16.02 3.56
C ALA A 246 -22.20 17.10 2.50
N GLY A 247 -23.05 16.87 1.46
CA GLY A 247 -23.36 17.85 0.42
C GLY A 247 -22.57 17.71 -0.87
N PHE A 248 -21.92 16.56 -1.10
CA PHE A 248 -21.31 16.28 -2.40
C PHE A 248 -22.40 15.94 -3.43
N GLU A 249 -22.27 16.51 -4.64
CA GLU A 249 -23.31 16.42 -5.67
C GLU A 249 -23.16 15.19 -6.57
N SER A 250 -21.92 14.80 -6.88
CA SER A 250 -21.63 13.66 -7.75
C SER A 250 -20.84 12.60 -7.01
N ILE A 251 -21.40 11.40 -6.93
CA ILE A 251 -20.73 10.27 -6.28
C ILE A 251 -20.62 9.11 -7.25
N GLU A 252 -19.42 8.59 -7.39
CA GLU A 252 -19.07 7.46 -8.25
C GLU A 252 -18.35 6.39 -7.42
N VAL A 253 -18.66 5.12 -7.69
CA VAL A 253 -17.96 3.98 -7.09
C VAL A 253 -17.13 3.29 -8.15
N LEU A 254 -15.82 3.26 -7.95
CA LEU A 254 -14.87 2.62 -8.85
C LEU A 254 -14.56 1.20 -8.39
N ARG A 255 -14.35 0.33 -9.38
CA ARG A 255 -13.96 -1.06 -9.14
C ARG A 255 -12.46 -1.25 -9.29
N ASP A 256 -11.92 -2.18 -8.51
CA ASP A 256 -10.54 -2.66 -8.65
C ASP A 256 -10.40 -3.61 -9.87
N LEU A 257 -9.19 -4.12 -10.09
CA LEU A 257 -8.92 -5.07 -11.18
C LEU A 257 -9.58 -6.44 -10.99
N ALA A 258 -10.05 -6.75 -9.80
CA ALA A 258 -10.81 -7.96 -9.47
C ALA A 258 -12.33 -7.75 -9.53
N ASP A 259 -12.78 -6.60 -10.04
CA ASP A 259 -14.20 -6.20 -10.18
C ASP A 259 -14.92 -5.98 -8.85
N HIS A 260 -14.19 -5.73 -7.75
CA HIS A 260 -14.78 -5.34 -6.49
C HIS A 260 -14.89 -3.81 -6.37
N GLU A 261 -15.99 -3.32 -5.85
CA GLU A 261 -16.18 -1.92 -5.50
C GLU A 261 -15.22 -1.54 -4.37
N ARG A 262 -14.29 -0.60 -4.62
CA ARG A 262 -13.20 -0.28 -3.68
C ARG A 262 -12.98 1.19 -3.44
N VAL A 263 -13.22 2.05 -4.40
CA VAL A 263 -12.94 3.47 -4.26
C VAL A 263 -14.23 4.26 -4.48
N VAL A 264 -14.58 5.10 -3.53
CA VAL A 264 -15.67 6.07 -3.66
C VAL A 264 -15.06 7.43 -3.97
N VAL A 265 -15.53 8.03 -5.06
CA VAL A 265 -15.13 9.36 -5.50
C VAL A 265 -16.33 10.28 -5.39
N ALA A 266 -16.16 11.44 -4.76
CA ALA A 266 -17.19 12.46 -4.71
C ALA A 266 -16.64 13.81 -5.20
N ARG A 267 -17.52 14.58 -5.86
CA ARG A 267 -17.24 15.92 -6.36
C ARG A 267 -18.31 16.88 -5.87
N GLY A 268 -17.87 18.08 -5.46
CA GLY A 268 -18.74 19.17 -5.00
C GLY A 268 -18.83 20.30 -5.98
#